data_60d31575ff6930cdc3626d5b46545e58
#
_entry.id   60d31575ff6930cdc3626d5b46545e58
#
_cell.length_a   1.000
_cell.length_b   1.000
_cell.length_c   1.000
_cell.angle_alpha   90.00
_cell.angle_beta   90.00
_cell.angle_gamma   90.00
#
_symmetry.space_group_name_H-M   'P 1'
#
loop_
_entity.id
_entity.type
_entity.pdbx_description
1 polymer ?
#
loop_
_entity_poly.entity_id
_entity_poly.type
_entity_poly.pdbx_seq_one_letter_code
_entity_poly.pdbx_strand_id
1 'polypeptide(L)'
;MTAQSNSQNVKVGIEQGATRLFVKNGGVLDIEPGGVLSQAGVPLKIARGQLTTVTAADTVVTGLSTVVSVVASLESDPADNPFMVTAQFGDQAGAPAAGSIIIKTWQNTGGTDPSPAAATAFGKKVNWIAIGT
;
A
#
# COMPACT_ATOMS: atom_id res chain seq x y z
N MET A 1 29.04 27.66 9.67
CA MET A 1 28.26 26.92 8.68
C MET A 1 28.56 27.48 7.31
N THR A 2 29.20 26.72 6.48
CA THR A 2 29.41 27.10 5.09
C THR A 2 28.08 27.08 4.37
N ALA A 3 27.69 28.22 3.80
CA ALA A 3 26.59 28.26 2.90
C ALA A 3 26.81 27.19 1.80
N GLN A 4 25.89 26.32 1.59
CA GLN A 4 25.91 25.41 0.46
C GLN A 4 26.08 26.27 -0.79
N SER A 5 27.18 26.07 -1.48
CA SER A 5 27.41 26.69 -2.78
C SER A 5 26.16 26.46 -3.61
N ASN A 6 25.60 27.49 -4.16
CA ASN A 6 24.55 27.47 -5.17
C ASN A 6 25.04 26.83 -6.46
N SER A 7 25.65 25.69 -6.35
CA SER A 7 26.11 24.91 -7.46
C SER A 7 24.97 24.77 -8.47
N GLN A 8 25.23 25.08 -9.71
CA GLN A 8 24.29 24.97 -10.82
C GLN A 8 23.72 23.55 -11.00
N ASN A 9 24.23 22.61 -10.24
CA ASN A 9 23.87 21.19 -10.26
C ASN A 9 22.98 20.74 -9.10
N VAL A 10 22.46 21.66 -8.27
CA VAL A 10 21.54 21.27 -7.20
C VAL A 10 20.22 20.76 -7.80
N LYS A 11 20.01 19.46 -7.65
CA LYS A 11 18.80 18.79 -8.12
C LYS A 11 17.66 18.84 -7.11
N VAL A 12 17.97 19.07 -5.84
CA VAL A 12 17.01 19.26 -4.74
C VAL A 12 17.27 20.60 -4.11
N GLY A 13 16.28 21.41 -3.91
CA GLY A 13 16.45 22.73 -3.32
C GLY A 13 15.17 23.32 -2.77
N ILE A 14 15.34 24.39 -1.99
CA ILE A 14 14.25 25.21 -1.49
C ILE A 14 14.35 26.55 -2.23
N GLU A 15 13.26 27.04 -2.80
CA GLU A 15 13.20 28.37 -3.41
C GLU A 15 13.38 29.43 -2.33
N GLN A 16 14.18 30.44 -2.63
CA GLN A 16 14.39 31.56 -1.70
C GLN A 16 13.07 32.31 -1.48
N GLY A 17 12.65 32.41 -0.23
CA GLY A 17 11.36 32.97 0.14
C GLY A 17 10.14 32.10 -0.20
N ALA A 18 10.39 30.88 -0.62
CA ALA A 18 9.36 30.01 -1.11
C ALA A 18 8.82 29.05 -0.06
N THR A 19 7.67 28.57 -0.34
CA THR A 19 6.91 27.65 0.47
C THR A 19 7.02 26.21 -0.01
N ARG A 20 7.94 25.90 -0.95
CA ARG A 20 8.07 24.57 -1.50
C ARG A 20 9.51 24.07 -1.57
N LEU A 21 9.67 22.79 -1.31
CA LEU A 21 10.81 21.97 -1.71
C LEU A 21 10.56 21.43 -3.11
N PHE A 22 11.56 21.47 -3.99
CA PHE A 22 11.44 20.89 -5.32
C PHE A 22 12.57 19.90 -5.62
N VAL A 23 12.27 18.90 -6.43
CA VAL A 23 13.24 17.97 -7.00
C VAL A 23 13.17 18.10 -8.52
N LYS A 24 14.28 18.54 -9.15
CA LYS A 24 14.38 18.67 -10.61
C LYS A 24 14.56 17.32 -11.29
N ASN A 25 14.38 17.30 -12.61
CA ASN A 25 14.59 16.11 -13.41
C ASN A 25 15.95 15.44 -13.12
N GLY A 26 15.90 14.15 -12.85
CA GLY A 26 17.06 13.34 -12.45
C GLY A 26 17.52 13.56 -11.00
N GLY A 27 16.80 14.37 -10.21
CA GLY A 27 16.98 14.42 -8.76
C GLY A 27 16.18 13.32 -8.07
N VAL A 28 16.65 12.91 -6.90
CA VAL A 28 16.00 11.93 -6.03
C VAL A 28 15.81 12.55 -4.65
N LEU A 29 14.65 12.34 -4.05
CA LEU A 29 14.45 12.53 -2.62
C LEU A 29 14.53 11.15 -1.98
N ASP A 30 15.59 10.89 -1.25
CA ASP A 30 15.77 9.65 -0.51
C ASP A 30 15.55 9.93 0.98
N ILE A 31 14.71 9.10 1.59
CA ILE A 31 14.47 9.15 3.03
C ILE A 31 15.26 8.03 3.65
N GLU A 32 16.40 8.36 4.24
CA GLU A 32 17.28 7.41 4.89
C GLU A 32 16.59 6.66 6.04
N PRO A 33 17.13 5.51 6.47
CA PRO A 33 16.59 4.77 7.60
C PRO A 33 16.45 5.65 8.85
N GLY A 34 15.25 5.68 9.42
CA GLY A 34 14.92 6.55 10.56
C GLY A 34 14.38 7.93 10.16
N GLY A 35 14.54 8.34 8.91
CA GLY A 35 13.87 9.53 8.38
C GLY A 35 12.37 9.33 8.22
N VAL A 36 11.61 10.41 8.33
CA VAL A 36 10.14 10.37 8.25
C VAL A 36 9.64 11.40 7.25
N LEU A 37 8.81 10.95 6.31
CA LEU A 37 7.96 11.84 5.55
C LEU A 37 6.67 12.05 6.35
N SER A 38 6.30 13.29 6.64
CA SER A 38 5.07 13.59 7.37
C SER A 38 4.20 14.57 6.61
N GLN A 39 2.89 14.42 6.75
CA GLN A 39 1.89 15.36 6.28
C GLN A 39 1.10 15.88 7.47
N ALA A 40 1.09 17.19 7.67
CA ALA A 40 0.46 17.84 8.82
C ALA A 40 0.92 17.25 10.18
N GLY A 41 2.21 16.91 10.29
CA GLY A 41 2.78 16.33 11.51
C GLY A 41 2.52 14.83 11.70
N VAL A 42 1.78 14.19 10.81
CA VAL A 42 1.51 12.75 10.87
C VAL A 42 2.49 12.00 9.96
N PRO A 43 3.24 11.01 10.47
CA PRO A 43 4.08 10.16 9.66
C PRO A 43 3.29 9.49 8.53
N LEU A 44 3.85 9.49 7.32
CA LEU A 44 3.26 8.84 6.15
C LEU A 44 4.20 7.73 5.68
N LYS A 45 3.74 6.50 5.74
CA LYS A 45 4.43 5.35 5.17
C LYS A 45 3.53 4.64 4.19
N ILE A 46 4.13 4.10 3.14
CA ILE A 46 3.45 3.33 2.11
C ILE A 46 4.11 1.95 2.05
N ALA A 47 3.32 0.92 2.25
CA ALA A 47 3.71 -0.47 2.01
C ALA A 47 2.96 -1.00 0.79
N ARG A 48 3.60 -1.89 0.05
CA ARG A 48 3.01 -2.50 -1.15
C ARG A 48 3.57 -3.90 -1.35
N GLY A 49 2.83 -4.73 -2.01
CA GLY A 49 3.29 -6.07 -2.33
C GLY A 49 2.31 -6.84 -3.18
N GLN A 50 2.63 -8.10 -3.36
CA GLN A 50 1.81 -9.08 -4.05
C GLN A 50 1.63 -10.30 -3.13
N LEU A 51 0.42 -10.81 -3.08
CA LEU A 51 0.06 -12.05 -2.41
C LEU A 51 -0.40 -13.06 -3.45
N THR A 52 0.02 -14.31 -3.32
CA THR A 52 -0.65 -15.44 -3.97
C THR A 52 -1.60 -16.07 -2.95
N THR A 53 -2.88 -16.10 -3.24
CA THR A 53 -3.90 -16.56 -2.29
C THR A 53 -3.74 -18.05 -1.98
N VAL A 54 -3.87 -18.40 -0.71
CA VAL A 54 -3.80 -19.77 -0.18
C VAL A 54 -5.12 -20.17 0.47
N THR A 55 -5.88 -19.20 0.94
CA THR A 55 -7.21 -19.36 1.54
C THR A 55 -8.15 -18.28 1.01
N ALA A 56 -9.41 -18.32 1.43
CA ALA A 56 -10.38 -17.26 1.13
C ALA A 56 -10.13 -15.96 1.91
N ALA A 57 -9.29 -16.02 2.94
CA ALA A 57 -8.93 -14.87 3.76
C ALA A 57 -7.47 -15.01 4.22
N ASP A 58 -6.58 -14.35 3.51
CA ASP A 58 -5.15 -14.40 3.77
C ASP A 58 -4.68 -13.15 4.52
N THR A 59 -3.89 -13.33 5.55
CA THR A 59 -3.30 -12.24 6.33
C THR A 59 -1.93 -11.87 5.76
N VAL A 60 -1.71 -10.58 5.55
CA VAL A 60 -0.43 -10.03 5.07
C VAL A 60 0.12 -9.06 6.10
N VAL A 61 1.36 -9.28 6.53
CA VAL A 61 2.10 -8.33 7.38
C VAL A 61 2.68 -7.25 6.47
N THR A 62 2.27 -6.00 6.67
CA THR A 62 2.69 -4.89 5.80
C THR A 62 4.01 -4.26 6.19
N GLY A 63 4.45 -4.44 7.43
CA GLY A 63 5.60 -3.73 8.01
C GLY A 63 5.27 -2.33 8.56
N LEU A 64 4.02 -1.90 8.45
CA LEU A 64 3.53 -0.67 9.08
C LEU A 64 3.21 -0.94 10.56
N SER A 65 3.30 0.09 11.40
CA SER A 65 2.85 0.00 12.80
C SER A 65 1.33 0.00 12.89
N THR A 66 0.69 0.82 12.05
CA THR A 66 -0.76 0.93 11.94
C THR A 66 -1.14 1.14 10.48
N VAL A 67 -2.13 0.42 10.00
CA VAL A 67 -2.69 0.63 8.66
C VAL A 67 -3.90 1.55 8.76
N VAL A 68 -3.92 2.60 7.96
CA VAL A 68 -5.01 3.58 7.88
C VAL A 68 -5.88 3.35 6.65
N SER A 69 -5.27 2.87 5.57
CA SER A 69 -5.99 2.60 4.33
C SER A 69 -5.32 1.46 3.57
N VAL A 70 -6.12 0.65 2.89
CA VAL A 70 -5.63 -0.42 2.03
C VAL A 70 -6.48 -0.55 0.78
N VAL A 71 -5.81 -0.82 -0.33
CA VAL A 71 -6.43 -1.17 -1.61
C VAL A 71 -5.81 -2.46 -2.12
N ALA A 72 -6.62 -3.34 -2.66
CA ALA A 72 -6.17 -4.58 -3.30
C ALA A 72 -6.89 -4.81 -4.62
N SER A 73 -6.22 -5.44 -5.56
CA SER A 73 -6.75 -5.80 -6.87
C SER A 73 -6.21 -7.14 -7.34
N LEU A 74 -7.01 -7.87 -8.10
CA LEU A 74 -6.53 -9.05 -8.83
C LEU A 74 -5.55 -8.63 -9.93
N GLU A 75 -4.53 -9.44 -10.16
CA GLU A 75 -3.57 -9.22 -11.25
C GLU A 75 -4.09 -9.70 -12.61
N SER A 76 -4.97 -10.68 -12.61
CA SER A 76 -5.48 -11.34 -13.82
C SER A 76 -6.98 -11.14 -14.01
N ASP A 77 -7.46 -11.53 -15.18
CA ASP A 77 -8.88 -11.53 -15.50
C ASP A 77 -9.70 -12.38 -14.52
N PRO A 78 -10.94 -11.98 -14.25
CA PRO A 78 -11.79 -12.64 -13.26
C PRO A 78 -12.27 -14.04 -13.63
N ALA A 79 -12.13 -14.48 -14.88
CA ALA A 79 -12.58 -15.79 -15.41
C ALA A 79 -14.11 -15.99 -15.41
N ASP A 80 -14.60 -17.18 -15.81
CA ASP A 80 -16.02 -17.47 -15.97
C ASP A 80 -16.83 -17.39 -14.67
N ASN A 81 -16.23 -17.77 -13.55
CA ASN A 81 -16.78 -17.52 -12.22
C ASN A 81 -15.96 -16.38 -11.60
N PRO A 82 -16.39 -15.12 -11.78
CA PRO A 82 -15.53 -13.99 -11.50
C PRO A 82 -15.09 -13.97 -10.04
N PHE A 83 -13.77 -13.84 -9.87
CA PHE A 83 -13.18 -13.56 -8.57
C PHE A 83 -13.26 -12.07 -8.28
N MET A 84 -13.54 -11.76 -7.04
CA MET A 84 -13.47 -10.41 -6.49
C MET A 84 -12.51 -10.40 -5.31
N VAL A 85 -11.93 -9.25 -5.04
CA VAL A 85 -11.01 -9.04 -3.93
C VAL A 85 -11.52 -7.91 -3.06
N THR A 86 -11.46 -8.12 -1.76
CA THR A 86 -11.64 -7.06 -0.76
C THR A 86 -10.46 -7.08 0.20
N ALA A 87 -10.11 -5.92 0.72
CA ALA A 87 -9.06 -5.78 1.72
C ALA A 87 -9.60 -5.06 2.96
N GLN A 88 -9.16 -5.48 4.12
CA GLN A 88 -9.49 -4.86 5.41
C GLN A 88 -8.28 -4.91 6.34
N PHE A 89 -8.25 -4.07 7.34
CA PHE A 89 -7.13 -3.97 8.28
C PHE A 89 -7.53 -4.27 9.74
N GLY A 90 -8.59 -4.98 9.98
CA GLY A 90 -8.99 -5.37 11.34
C GLY A 90 -9.05 -4.21 12.34
N ASP A 91 -8.91 -4.50 13.62
CA ASP A 91 -8.97 -3.51 14.71
C ASP A 91 -7.61 -2.85 15.04
N GLN A 92 -6.54 -3.30 14.42
CA GLN A 92 -5.16 -2.85 14.68
C GLN A 92 -4.67 -3.06 16.13
N ALA A 93 -5.47 -3.71 16.96
CA ALA A 93 -5.14 -4.02 18.34
C ALA A 93 -4.50 -5.43 18.51
N GLY A 94 -4.29 -6.11 17.39
CA GLY A 94 -3.62 -7.41 17.38
C GLY A 94 -4.44 -8.56 16.79
N ALA A 95 -5.61 -8.27 16.23
CA ALA A 95 -6.43 -9.28 15.54
C ALA A 95 -6.93 -8.78 14.14
N PRO A 96 -6.22 -9.02 13.06
CA PRO A 96 -4.87 -9.59 12.97
C PRO A 96 -3.82 -8.70 13.62
N ALA A 97 -2.58 -9.19 13.75
CA ALA A 97 -1.49 -8.42 14.35
C ALA A 97 -1.44 -6.99 13.78
N ALA A 98 -1.14 -6.02 14.64
CA ALA A 98 -1.04 -4.62 14.26
C ALA A 98 -0.17 -4.45 13.01
N GLY A 99 -0.58 -3.57 12.10
CA GLY A 99 0.09 -3.38 10.82
C GLY A 99 -0.16 -4.48 9.79
N SER A 100 -1.05 -5.42 10.05
CA SER A 100 -1.47 -6.45 9.09
C SER A 100 -2.76 -6.06 8.37
N ILE A 101 -2.93 -6.62 7.19
CA ILE A 101 -4.15 -6.54 6.40
C ILE A 101 -4.69 -7.94 6.13
N ILE A 102 -5.99 -8.05 5.93
CA ILE A 102 -6.64 -9.28 5.50
C ILE A 102 -7.12 -9.05 4.07
N ILE A 103 -6.66 -9.91 3.17
CA ILE A 103 -7.13 -9.94 1.79
C ILE A 103 -8.11 -11.09 1.66
N LYS A 104 -9.35 -10.77 1.29
CA LYS A 104 -10.41 -11.75 1.08
C LYS A 104 -10.71 -11.89 -0.40
N THR A 105 -10.82 -13.12 -0.83
CA THR A 105 -11.24 -13.47 -2.18
C THR A 105 -12.63 -14.08 -2.18
N TRP A 106 -13.42 -13.68 -3.16
CA TRP A 106 -14.81 -14.07 -3.33
C TRP A 106 -15.00 -14.58 -4.75
N GLN A 107 -15.94 -15.44 -4.95
CA GLN A 107 -16.33 -15.94 -6.28
C GLN A 107 -17.81 -16.15 -6.37
N ASN A 108 -18.36 -16.11 -7.58
CA ASN A 108 -19.70 -16.60 -7.85
C ASN A 108 -19.67 -18.12 -8.02
N THR A 109 -20.66 -18.82 -7.48
CA THR A 109 -20.75 -20.27 -7.55
C THR A 109 -21.52 -20.76 -8.78
N GLY A 110 -22.15 -19.86 -9.52
CA GLY A 110 -22.87 -20.14 -10.76
C GLY A 110 -23.53 -18.91 -11.35
N GLY A 111 -23.93 -18.99 -12.60
CA GLY A 111 -24.54 -17.87 -13.34
C GLY A 111 -25.90 -17.39 -12.82
N THR A 112 -26.49 -18.10 -11.89
CA THR A 112 -27.80 -17.78 -11.28
C THR A 112 -27.68 -17.34 -9.82
N ASP A 113 -26.48 -17.39 -9.23
CA ASP A 113 -26.25 -16.97 -7.86
C ASP A 113 -25.81 -15.49 -7.83
N PRO A 114 -26.66 -14.57 -7.34
CA PRO A 114 -26.32 -13.16 -7.31
C PRO A 114 -25.37 -12.78 -6.16
N SER A 115 -25.13 -13.70 -5.22
CA SER A 115 -24.35 -13.42 -4.01
C SER A 115 -22.95 -14.02 -4.08
N PRO A 116 -21.89 -13.20 -3.99
CA PRO A 116 -20.54 -13.72 -3.89
C PRO A 116 -20.37 -14.58 -2.63
N ALA A 117 -19.79 -15.75 -2.79
CA ALA A 117 -19.37 -16.62 -1.71
C ALA A 117 -17.85 -16.55 -1.52
N ALA A 118 -17.36 -16.96 -0.35
CA ALA A 118 -15.93 -17.08 -0.13
C ALA A 118 -15.30 -18.00 -1.19
N ALA A 119 -14.18 -17.60 -1.75
CA ALA A 119 -13.51 -18.37 -2.78
C ALA A 119 -13.10 -19.76 -2.28
N THR A 120 -13.30 -20.77 -3.11
CA THR A 120 -12.89 -22.16 -2.86
C THR A 120 -11.70 -22.59 -3.73
N ALA A 121 -11.33 -21.76 -4.71
CA ALA A 121 -10.15 -21.95 -5.53
C ALA A 121 -9.14 -20.84 -5.24
N PHE A 122 -7.87 -21.20 -5.12
CA PHE A 122 -6.80 -20.31 -4.66
C PHE A 122 -5.69 -20.23 -5.73
N GLY A 123 -4.54 -19.66 -5.39
CA GLY A 123 -3.44 -19.42 -6.31
C GLY A 123 -3.62 -18.16 -7.14
N LYS A 124 -4.53 -17.26 -6.76
CA LYS A 124 -4.74 -15.98 -7.43
C LYS A 124 -3.73 -14.96 -6.93
N LYS A 125 -3.15 -14.21 -7.86
CA LYS A 125 -2.25 -13.12 -7.50
C LYS A 125 -3.04 -11.85 -7.23
N VAL A 126 -2.77 -11.24 -6.10
CA VAL A 126 -3.41 -10.03 -5.62
C VAL A 126 -2.34 -8.99 -5.32
N ASN A 127 -2.40 -7.86 -5.99
CA ASN A 127 -1.57 -6.71 -5.70
C ASN A 127 -2.25 -5.84 -4.62
N TRP A 128 -1.47 -5.30 -3.71
CA TRP A 128 -2.00 -4.47 -2.64
C TRP A 128 -1.09 -3.29 -2.34
N ILE A 129 -1.69 -2.21 -1.88
CA ILE A 129 -1.03 -1.01 -1.35
C ILE A 129 -1.71 -0.65 -0.04
N ALA A 130 -0.92 -0.44 0.99
CA ALA A 130 -1.37 0.02 2.30
C ALA A 130 -0.67 1.33 2.68
N ILE A 131 -1.39 2.22 3.33
CA ILE A 131 -0.89 3.49 3.86
C ILE A 131 -1.09 3.47 5.37
N GLY A 132 -0.08 3.95 6.09
CA GLY A 132 -0.13 3.97 7.55
C GLY A 132 1.06 4.67 8.20
N THR A 133 1.40 4.24 9.40
CA THR A 133 2.50 4.80 10.21
C THR A 133 3.54 3.76 10.57
#